data_f816d4a0be39c0c721dcbb8266ee12ab
#
_entry.id   f816d4a0be39c0c721dcbb8266ee12ab
#
_cell.length_a   1.000
_cell.length_b   1.000
_cell.length_c   1.000
_cell.angle_alpha   90.00
_cell.angle_beta   90.00
_cell.angle_gamma   90.00
#
_symmetry.space_group_name_H-M   'P 1'
#
loop_
_entity.id
_entity.type
_entity.pdbx_description
1 polymer ?
#
loop_
_entity_poly.entity_id
_entity_poly.type
_entity_poly.pdbx_seq_one_letter_code
_entity_poly.pdbx_strand_id
1 'polypeptide(L)'
;MSNNVDPKEIHKFEELASRWWDRNSEFKPLHDINPLRANWIDQRAEVAEKDLLDVGCGGGILCEAMAQRGARVTGIDMGEAPLAVGNLHKLESGVEVDYIKSTAED
;
A
#
# COMPACT_ATOMS: atom_id res chain seq x y z
N MET A 1 20.78 -15.48 7.82
CA MET A 1 20.27 -15.45 7.96
C MET A 1 19.40 -15.03 8.31
N SER A 2 19.03 -14.74 8.36
CA SER A 2 18.32 -14.40 8.85
C SER A 2 17.25 -14.56 8.92
N ASN A 3 16.82 -14.98 8.67
CA ASN A 3 15.74 -15.35 8.70
C ASN A 3 15.16 -15.52 9.85
N ASN A 4 15.34 -15.02 10.67
CA ASN A 4 14.82 -15.03 11.95
C ASN A 4 13.56 -14.29 12.06
N VAL A 5 12.62 -14.66 11.28
CA VAL A 5 11.31 -14.05 11.34
C VAL A 5 10.56 -14.72 12.47
N ASP A 6 10.27 -13.98 13.52
CA ASP A 6 9.48 -14.46 14.63
C ASP A 6 8.05 -14.74 14.14
N PRO A 7 7.55 -15.99 14.29
CA PRO A 7 6.18 -16.30 13.88
C PRO A 7 5.12 -15.42 14.52
N LYS A 8 5.38 -14.91 15.73
CA LYS A 8 4.44 -13.99 16.38
C LYS A 8 4.39 -12.66 15.70
N GLU A 9 5.52 -12.17 15.17
CA GLU A 9 5.56 -10.92 14.41
C GLU A 9 4.80 -11.05 13.10
N ILE A 10 5.02 -12.16 12.40
CA ILE A 10 4.30 -12.42 11.15
C ILE A 10 2.81 -12.41 11.41
N HIS A 11 2.36 -13.06 12.48
CA HIS A 11 0.96 -13.12 12.83
C HIS A 11 0.39 -11.73 13.13
N LYS A 12 1.16 -10.88 13.81
CA LYS A 12 0.76 -9.49 14.06
C LYS A 12 0.57 -8.70 12.77
N PHE A 13 1.48 -8.87 11.82
CA PHE A 13 1.38 -8.18 10.54
C PHE A 13 0.19 -8.68 9.73
N GLU A 14 -0.06 -9.98 9.77
CA GLU A 14 -1.22 -10.56 9.10
C GLU A 14 -2.53 -10.05 9.70
N GLU A 15 -2.57 -9.93 11.03
CA GLU A 15 -3.73 -9.40 11.73
C GLU A 15 -3.95 -7.94 11.35
N LEU A 16 -2.89 -7.13 11.35
CA LEU A 16 -2.98 -5.73 10.97
C LEU A 16 -3.41 -5.59 9.51
N ALA A 17 -2.87 -6.43 8.63
CA ALA A 17 -3.24 -6.41 7.21
C ALA A 17 -4.72 -6.71 7.03
N SER A 18 -5.23 -7.68 7.75
CA SER A 18 -6.64 -8.04 7.71
C SER A 18 -7.53 -6.87 8.11
N ARG A 19 -7.17 -6.14 9.16
CA ARG A 19 -7.92 -4.96 9.59
C ARG A 19 -7.77 -3.80 8.63
N TRP A 20 -6.54 -3.55 8.15
CA TRP A 20 -6.24 -2.42 7.27
C TRP A 20 -7.10 -2.48 6.00
N TRP A 21 -7.23 -3.67 5.45
CA TRP A 21 -7.95 -3.87 4.20
C TRP A 21 -9.42 -4.24 4.39
N ASP A 22 -9.87 -4.35 5.65
CA ASP A 22 -11.29 -4.56 5.95
C ASP A 22 -12.01 -3.21 5.88
N ARG A 23 -12.93 -3.10 4.95
CA ARG A 23 -13.68 -1.86 4.70
C ARG A 23 -14.64 -1.50 5.83
N ASN A 24 -14.82 -2.38 6.79
CA ASN A 24 -15.70 -2.14 7.93
C ASN A 24 -14.92 -1.96 9.24
N SER A 25 -13.58 -1.89 9.16
CA SER A 25 -12.73 -1.70 10.32
C SER A 25 -12.51 -0.21 10.61
N GLU A 26 -11.59 0.06 11.53
CA GLU A 26 -11.17 1.44 11.85
C GLU A 26 -10.55 2.16 10.64
N PHE A 27 -10.17 1.44 9.61
CA PHE A 27 -9.60 2.02 8.40
C PHE A 27 -10.65 2.36 7.33
N LYS A 28 -11.93 2.20 7.66
CA LYS A 28 -13.02 2.52 6.76
C LYS A 28 -12.90 3.91 6.10
N PRO A 29 -12.55 4.98 6.83
CA PRO A 29 -12.45 6.30 6.19
C PRO A 29 -11.46 6.34 5.02
N LEU A 30 -10.38 5.57 5.10
CA LEU A 30 -9.41 5.51 4.01
C LEU A 30 -10.00 4.83 2.78
N HIS A 31 -10.78 3.78 2.98
CA HIS A 31 -11.44 3.08 1.88
C HIS A 31 -12.55 3.93 1.25
N ASP A 32 -13.26 4.69 2.07
CA ASP A 32 -14.34 5.54 1.58
C ASP A 32 -13.83 6.67 0.69
N ILE A 33 -12.69 7.26 1.04
CA ILE A 33 -12.15 8.39 0.29
C ILE A 33 -11.28 7.95 -0.89
N ASN A 34 -10.77 6.74 -0.86
CA ASN A 34 -9.79 6.28 -1.85
C ASN A 34 -10.29 6.35 -3.31
N PRO A 35 -11.52 5.89 -3.64
CA PRO A 35 -11.99 5.99 -5.03
C PRO A 35 -12.05 7.43 -5.53
N LEU A 36 -12.42 8.37 -4.67
CA LEU A 36 -12.47 9.78 -5.03
C LEU A 36 -11.07 10.32 -5.31
N ARG A 37 -10.11 9.99 -4.47
CA ARG A 37 -8.72 10.40 -4.64
C ARG A 37 -8.11 9.78 -5.89
N ALA A 38 -8.34 8.50 -6.10
CA ALA A 38 -7.81 7.79 -7.26
C ALA A 38 -8.37 8.37 -8.56
N ASN A 39 -9.67 8.64 -8.61
CA ASN A 39 -10.29 9.24 -9.77
C ASN A 39 -9.75 10.65 -10.02
N TRP A 40 -9.61 11.44 -8.97
CA TRP A 40 -9.10 12.81 -9.06
C TRP A 40 -7.69 12.84 -9.64
N ILE A 41 -6.83 11.97 -9.14
CA ILE A 41 -5.44 11.87 -9.60
C ILE A 41 -5.39 11.43 -11.07
N ASP A 42 -6.14 10.40 -11.40
CA ASP A 42 -6.12 9.82 -12.75
C ASP A 42 -6.67 10.79 -13.80
N GLN A 43 -7.72 11.53 -13.46
CA GLN A 43 -8.29 12.53 -14.35
C GLN A 43 -7.29 13.63 -14.70
N ARG A 44 -6.38 13.95 -13.78
CA ARG A 44 -5.40 15.02 -13.97
C ARG A 44 -4.07 14.56 -14.51
N ALA A 45 -3.64 13.37 -14.12
CA ALA A 45 -2.31 12.88 -14.46
C ALA A 45 -2.29 11.76 -15.49
N GLU A 46 -3.42 11.12 -15.76
CA GLU A 46 -3.49 9.98 -16.69
C GLU A 46 -2.39 8.99 -16.35
N VAL A 47 -2.58 8.29 -15.21
CA VAL A 47 -1.50 7.53 -14.58
C VAL A 47 -1.05 6.28 -15.32
N ALA A 48 -1.82 5.80 -16.30
CA ALA A 48 -1.46 4.60 -17.04
C ALA A 48 -0.05 4.75 -17.64
N GLU A 49 0.79 3.74 -17.40
CA GLU A 49 2.16 3.67 -17.89
C GLU A 49 3.11 4.73 -17.31
N LYS A 50 2.68 5.48 -16.32
CA LYS A 50 3.53 6.46 -15.66
C LYS A 50 4.13 5.90 -14.38
N ASP A 51 5.29 6.43 -14.03
CA ASP A 51 5.94 6.15 -12.75
C ASP A 51 5.30 7.03 -11.69
N LEU A 52 4.85 6.40 -10.59
CA LEU A 52 4.16 7.10 -9.52
C LEU A 52 4.82 6.78 -8.19
N LEU A 53 5.14 7.81 -7.43
CA LEU A 53 5.69 7.66 -6.09
C LEU A 53 4.65 8.13 -5.07
N ASP A 54 4.31 7.25 -4.14
CA ASP A 54 3.40 7.58 -3.04
C ASP A 54 4.21 7.73 -1.76
N VAL A 55 4.35 8.95 -1.28
CA VAL A 55 5.11 9.27 -0.06
C VAL A 55 4.18 9.15 1.15
N GLY A 56 4.59 8.33 2.13
CA GLY A 56 3.73 8.03 3.26
C GLY A 56 2.60 7.08 2.86
N CYS A 57 2.94 6.03 2.13
CA CYS A 57 1.94 5.17 1.48
C CYS A 57 1.11 4.31 2.44
N GLY A 58 1.54 4.14 3.68
CA GLY A 58 0.83 3.30 4.64
C GLY A 58 0.68 1.87 4.15
N GLY A 59 -0.49 1.30 4.30
CA GLY A 59 -0.79 -0.08 3.91
C GLY A 59 -1.08 -0.27 2.43
N GLY A 60 -0.94 0.76 1.61
CA GLY A 60 -0.97 0.61 0.16
C GLY A 60 -2.32 0.74 -0.50
N ILE A 61 -3.32 1.28 0.17
CA ILE A 61 -4.66 1.39 -0.40
C ILE A 61 -4.64 2.22 -1.70
N LEU A 62 -4.01 3.40 -1.66
CA LEU A 62 -3.90 4.23 -2.86
C LEU A 62 -2.93 3.63 -3.88
N CYS A 63 -1.81 3.06 -3.42
CA CYS A 63 -0.84 2.42 -4.31
C CYS A 63 -1.48 1.34 -5.17
N GLU A 64 -2.29 0.47 -4.56
CA GLU A 64 -2.94 -0.59 -5.31
C GLU A 64 -3.95 -0.04 -6.31
N ALA A 65 -4.70 0.99 -5.93
CA ALA A 65 -5.64 1.62 -6.84
C ALA A 65 -4.94 2.21 -8.07
N MET A 66 -3.77 2.82 -7.87
CA MET A 66 -2.99 3.39 -8.97
C MET A 66 -2.39 2.28 -9.84
N ALA A 67 -1.88 1.22 -9.23
CA ALA A 67 -1.35 0.07 -9.98
C ALA A 67 -2.42 -0.59 -10.83
N GLN A 68 -3.65 -0.70 -10.32
CA GLN A 68 -4.78 -1.25 -11.06
C GLN A 68 -5.13 -0.38 -12.28
N ARG A 69 -4.78 0.89 -12.25
CA ARG A 69 -4.99 1.81 -13.36
C ARG A 69 -3.80 1.87 -14.32
N GLY A 70 -2.82 1.01 -14.13
CA GLY A 70 -1.70 0.86 -15.04
C GLY A 70 -0.45 1.66 -14.70
N ALA A 71 -0.41 2.34 -13.57
CA ALA A 71 0.78 3.05 -13.13
C ALA A 71 1.86 2.07 -12.63
N ARG A 72 3.12 2.46 -12.79
CA ARG A 72 4.23 1.77 -12.14
C ARG A 72 4.46 2.45 -10.79
N VAL A 73 4.05 1.79 -9.71
CA VAL A 73 3.93 2.43 -8.41
C VAL A 73 5.05 2.01 -7.46
N THR A 74 5.65 3.00 -6.81
CA THR A 74 6.55 2.80 -5.69
C THR A 74 5.93 3.52 -4.49
N GLY A 75 5.74 2.79 -3.39
CA GLY A 75 5.27 3.39 -2.14
C GLY A 75 6.41 3.45 -1.14
N ILE A 76 6.59 4.59 -0.50
CA ILE A 76 7.58 4.71 0.57
C ILE A 76 6.91 5.10 1.87
N ASP A 77 7.43 4.56 2.96
CA ASP A 77 6.91 4.85 4.29
C ASP A 77 8.02 4.58 5.30
N MET A 78 7.99 5.27 6.43
CA MET A 78 8.97 5.05 7.49
C MET A 78 8.60 3.86 8.38
N GLY A 79 7.36 3.42 8.35
CA GLY A 79 6.86 2.36 9.21
C GLY A 79 6.98 0.98 8.60
N GLU A 80 7.61 0.05 9.33
CA GLU A 80 7.70 -1.33 8.87
C GLU A 80 6.35 -2.03 8.81
N ALA A 81 5.49 -1.76 9.80
CA ALA A 81 4.20 -2.43 9.88
C ALA A 81 3.29 -2.08 8.69
N PRO A 82 3.10 -0.80 8.32
CA PRO A 82 2.31 -0.49 7.15
C PRO A 82 2.87 -1.08 5.85
N LEU A 83 4.20 -1.05 5.69
CA LEU A 83 4.82 -1.64 4.50
C LEU A 83 4.61 -3.15 4.44
N ALA A 84 4.69 -3.82 5.59
CA ALA A 84 4.40 -5.25 5.66
C ALA A 84 2.95 -5.54 5.26
N VAL A 85 2.01 -4.69 5.68
CA VAL A 85 0.60 -4.81 5.28
C VAL A 85 0.47 -4.72 3.76
N GLY A 86 1.11 -3.73 3.15
CA GLY A 86 1.07 -3.56 1.69
C GLY A 86 1.64 -4.76 0.96
N ASN A 87 2.79 -5.26 1.43
CA ASN A 87 3.43 -6.43 0.82
C ASN A 87 2.60 -7.70 0.95
N LEU A 88 1.91 -7.88 2.06
CA LEU A 88 1.02 -9.02 2.24
C LEU A 88 -0.20 -8.92 1.32
N HIS A 89 -0.81 -7.75 1.25
CA HIS A 89 -2.03 -7.59 0.46
C HIS A 89 -1.79 -7.72 -1.05
N LYS A 90 -0.63 -7.26 -1.54
CA LYS A 90 -0.36 -7.38 -2.97
C LYS A 90 -0.24 -8.83 -3.44
N LEU A 91 0.08 -9.76 -2.53
CA LEU A 91 0.08 -11.19 -2.86
C LEU A 91 -1.33 -11.68 -3.17
N GLU A 92 -2.34 -11.14 -2.49
CA GLU A 92 -3.73 -11.50 -2.75
C GLU A 92 -4.28 -10.79 -3.98
N SER A 93 -4.01 -9.49 -4.10
CA SER A 93 -4.58 -8.68 -5.17
C SER A 93 -3.90 -8.88 -6.52
N GLY A 94 -2.66 -9.35 -6.50
CA GLY A 94 -1.89 -9.59 -7.72
C GLY A 94 -1.32 -8.33 -8.37
N VAL A 95 -1.44 -7.18 -7.74
CA VAL A 95 -0.87 -5.95 -8.29
C VAL A 95 0.65 -5.90 -8.06
N GLU A 96 1.35 -5.15 -8.89
CA GLU A 96 2.77 -4.92 -8.74
C GLU A 96 3.00 -3.54 -8.14
N VAL A 97 3.52 -3.50 -6.92
CA VAL A 97 3.89 -2.27 -6.23
C VAL A 97 5.19 -2.53 -5.48
N ASP A 98 6.14 -1.62 -5.61
CA ASP A 98 7.38 -1.70 -4.84
C ASP A 98 7.22 -0.88 -3.58
N TYR A 99 7.34 -1.54 -2.42
CA TYR A 99 7.27 -0.87 -1.12
C TYR A 99 8.66 -0.75 -0.53
N ILE A 100 9.05 0.47 -0.19
CA ILE A 100 10.39 0.75 0.29
C ILE A 100 10.32 1.53 1.61
N LYS A 101 11.06 1.07 2.61
CA LYS A 101 11.17 1.80 3.87
C LYS A 101 12.16 2.93 3.68
N SER A 102 11.64 4.15 3.67
CA SER A 102 12.45 5.33 3.38
C SER A 102 11.71 6.59 3.80
N THR A 103 12.45 7.68 3.86
CA THR A 103 11.87 9.02 4.00
C THR A 103 11.85 9.67 2.62
N ALA A 104 11.12 10.77 2.49
CA ALA A 104 11.07 11.51 1.24
C ALA A 104 12.43 12.15 0.89
N GLU A 105 13.33 12.22 1.86
CA GLU A 105 14.64 12.84 1.69
C GLU A 105 15.73 11.84 1.30
N ASP A 106 15.47 10.58 1.41
CA ASP A 106 16.45 9.53 1.09
C ASP A 106 16.36 9.06 -0.42
#